data_51a061ca060c3d5ef8769a3dfba35223
#
_entry.id   51a061ca060c3d5ef8769a3dfba35223
#
_cell.length_a   1.000
_cell.length_b   1.000
_cell.length_c   1.000
_cell.angle_alpha   90.00
_cell.angle_beta   90.00
_cell.angle_gamma   90.00
#
_symmetry.space_group_name_H-M   'P 1'
#
loop_
_entity.id
_entity.type
_entity.pdbx_description
1 polymer ?
#
loop_
_entity_poly.entity_id
_entity_poly.type
_entity_poly.pdbx_seq_one_letter_code
_entity_poly.pdbx_strand_id
1 'polypeptide(L)'
;GFCLVGSEMCIRDRKEEFGYKNDMMIPKLEKIVLNIGCGRAAVKDSKKAKSAQNDLTLIAGQQAIITRAKKSIAGFRVREDMPMGAKVTLRGSRMYEFMDRLTTVAMPRIRDFRGVSSKSFDGRGNYAFGIKEHIVFPEIDFDKIDEDWGLDVVITTTAETDAEAKSLLRHFNMPFSN
;
A
#
# COMPACT_ATOMS: atom_id res chain seq x y z
N GLY A 1 -9.86 18.26 -11.29
CA GLY A 1 -9.37 17.60 -12.48
C GLY A 1 -8.62 16.37 -12.13
N PHE A 2 -9.22 15.22 -12.36
CA PHE A 2 -8.53 13.92 -12.24
C PHE A 2 -7.37 13.90 -13.24
N CYS A 3 -6.15 13.90 -12.73
CA CYS A 3 -5.01 13.51 -13.53
C CYS A 3 -5.12 11.99 -13.74
N LEU A 4 -5.86 11.58 -14.74
CA LEU A 4 -5.88 10.20 -15.22
C LEU A 4 -4.41 9.84 -15.49
N VAL A 5 -3.92 8.85 -14.77
CA VAL A 5 -2.56 8.32 -14.93
C VAL A 5 -2.38 7.90 -16.38
N GLY A 6 -1.64 8.67 -17.13
CA GLY A 6 -1.55 8.55 -18.57
C GLY A 6 -2.00 9.81 -19.32
N SER A 7 -2.38 10.91 -18.61
CA SER A 7 -2.58 12.16 -19.32
C SER A 7 -1.26 12.54 -20.01
N GLU A 8 -1.34 12.89 -21.27
CA GLU A 8 -0.20 13.27 -22.11
C GLU A 8 0.66 14.35 -21.44
N MET A 9 0.07 15.19 -20.61
CA MET A 9 0.74 16.25 -19.86
C MET A 9 1.72 15.67 -18.80
N CYS A 10 1.31 14.69 -17.99
CA CYS A 10 2.19 14.04 -17.00
C CYS A 10 3.31 13.20 -17.65
N ILE A 11 3.07 12.72 -18.85
CA ILE A 11 4.06 11.99 -19.65
C ILE A 11 5.11 12.95 -20.18
N ARG A 12 4.69 14.10 -20.72
CA ARG A 12 5.57 15.12 -21.29
C ARG A 12 6.49 15.72 -20.23
N ASP A 13 5.95 16.12 -19.08
CA ASP A 13 6.72 16.74 -18.00
C ASP A 13 7.83 15.82 -17.50
N ARG A 14 7.56 14.52 -17.31
CA ARG A 14 8.58 13.54 -16.89
C ARG A 14 9.62 13.26 -17.98
N LYS A 15 9.22 13.30 -19.25
CA LYS A 15 10.14 13.14 -20.37
C LYS A 15 11.15 14.28 -20.44
N GLU A 16 10.69 15.50 -20.13
CA GLU A 16 11.57 16.68 -20.07
C GLU A 16 12.47 16.67 -18.85
N GLU A 17 11.93 16.28 -17.67
CA GLU A 17 12.67 16.25 -16.40
C GLU A 17 13.84 15.26 -16.41
N PHE A 18 13.64 14.06 -16.96
CA PHE A 18 14.64 12.98 -16.95
C PHE A 18 15.25 12.66 -18.32
N GLY A 19 14.85 13.35 -19.39
CA GLY A 19 15.43 13.22 -20.72
C GLY A 19 15.22 11.86 -21.38
N TYR A 20 14.07 11.21 -21.15
CA TYR A 20 13.77 9.91 -21.75
C TYR A 20 13.67 9.98 -23.28
N LYS A 21 14.39 9.10 -23.97
CA LYS A 21 14.38 9.00 -25.44
C LYS A 21 13.08 8.40 -25.98
N ASN A 22 12.43 7.54 -25.19
CA ASN A 22 11.22 6.81 -25.58
C ASN A 22 10.15 6.91 -24.50
N ASP A 23 8.89 7.09 -24.89
CA ASP A 23 7.73 7.16 -23.98
C ASP A 23 7.52 5.86 -23.19
N MET A 24 8.01 4.73 -23.70
CA MET A 24 7.94 3.44 -23.01
C MET A 24 8.93 3.32 -21.84
N MET A 25 9.94 4.19 -21.75
CA MET A 25 10.89 4.22 -20.63
C MET A 25 10.36 4.98 -19.42
N ILE A 26 9.27 5.72 -19.57
CA ILE A 26 8.69 6.51 -18.50
C ILE A 26 8.18 5.60 -17.38
N PRO A 27 8.59 5.83 -16.11
CA PRO A 27 8.19 5.02 -14.98
C PRO A 27 6.67 4.95 -14.82
N LYS A 28 6.18 3.75 -14.51
CA LYS A 28 4.76 3.45 -14.26
C LYS A 28 4.61 2.67 -12.97
N LEU A 29 3.44 2.72 -12.36
CA LEU A 29 3.09 1.80 -11.28
C LEU A 29 2.93 0.39 -11.85
N GLU A 30 3.55 -0.59 -11.22
CA GLU A 30 3.46 -2.00 -11.61
C GLU A 30 2.42 -2.74 -10.76
N LYS A 31 2.51 -2.58 -9.45
CA LYS A 31 1.60 -3.20 -8.47
C LYS A 31 1.63 -2.45 -7.15
N ILE A 32 0.56 -2.59 -6.38
CA ILE A 32 0.50 -2.21 -4.97
C ILE A 32 0.19 -3.45 -4.15
N VAL A 33 1.01 -3.72 -3.15
CA VAL A 33 0.79 -4.82 -2.21
C VAL A 33 0.37 -4.24 -0.87
N LEU A 34 -0.77 -4.70 -0.37
CA LEU A 34 -1.26 -4.37 0.95
C LEU A 34 -1.09 -5.58 1.86
N ASN A 35 -0.65 -5.36 3.07
CA ASN A 35 -0.46 -6.40 4.06
C ASN A 35 -0.95 -5.96 5.44
N ILE A 36 -1.71 -6.82 6.10
CA ILE A 36 -2.09 -6.66 7.50
C ILE A 36 -1.47 -7.80 8.30
N GLY A 37 -0.62 -7.46 9.27
CA GLY A 37 -0.01 -8.41 10.17
C GLY A 37 -0.77 -8.48 11.48
N CYS A 38 -1.48 -9.58 11.77
CA CYS A 38 -2.21 -9.81 13.01
C CYS A 38 -1.58 -10.89 13.90
N GLY A 39 -0.27 -11.16 13.73
CA GLY A 39 0.42 -12.29 14.35
C GLY A 39 0.21 -12.44 15.85
N ARG A 40 0.31 -11.37 16.64
CA ARG A 40 0.11 -11.43 18.10
C ARG A 40 -1.32 -11.79 18.49
N ALA A 41 -2.29 -11.26 17.77
CA ALA A 41 -3.71 -11.53 17.99
C ALA A 41 -4.11 -12.90 17.45
N ALA A 42 -3.61 -13.29 16.29
CA ALA A 42 -3.88 -14.59 15.65
C ALA A 42 -3.35 -15.78 16.46
N VAL A 43 -2.28 -15.61 17.25
CA VAL A 43 -1.79 -16.64 18.18
C VAL A 43 -2.79 -16.92 19.29
N LYS A 44 -3.55 -15.90 19.74
CA LYS A 44 -4.58 -16.04 20.77
C LYS A 44 -5.89 -16.56 20.17
N ASP A 45 -6.29 -16.02 19.04
CA ASP A 45 -7.52 -16.40 18.35
C ASP A 45 -7.32 -16.35 16.82
N SER A 46 -7.38 -17.52 16.19
CA SER A 46 -7.23 -17.67 14.73
C SER A 46 -8.35 -16.99 13.92
N LYS A 47 -9.50 -16.70 14.54
CA LYS A 47 -10.61 -15.97 13.88
C LYS A 47 -10.22 -14.54 13.52
N LYS A 48 -9.30 -13.92 14.27
CA LYS A 48 -8.83 -12.56 14.04
C LYS A 48 -8.11 -12.39 12.69
N ALA A 49 -7.41 -13.41 12.22
CA ALA A 49 -6.81 -13.40 10.88
C ALA A 49 -7.88 -13.39 9.77
N LYS A 50 -9.06 -13.98 10.02
CA LYS A 50 -10.18 -13.93 9.08
C LYS A 50 -10.89 -12.58 9.12
N SER A 51 -11.00 -11.95 10.29
CA SER A 51 -11.51 -10.58 10.44
C SER A 51 -10.62 -9.61 9.65
N ALA A 52 -9.29 -9.65 9.87
CA ALA A 52 -8.33 -8.84 9.13
C ALA A 52 -8.37 -9.10 7.60
N GLN A 53 -8.64 -10.33 7.18
CA GLN A 53 -8.85 -10.65 5.76
C GLN A 53 -10.09 -9.96 5.20
N ASN A 54 -11.20 -9.95 5.94
CA ASN A 54 -12.44 -9.30 5.52
C ASN A 54 -12.23 -7.78 5.39
N ASP A 55 -11.61 -7.15 6.39
CA ASP A 55 -11.33 -5.72 6.40
C ASP A 55 -10.43 -5.32 5.22
N LEU A 56 -9.37 -6.09 4.99
CA LEU A 56 -8.49 -5.87 3.85
C LEU A 56 -9.19 -6.06 2.51
N THR A 57 -10.14 -7.00 2.43
CA THR A 57 -10.96 -7.24 1.23
C THR A 57 -11.86 -6.04 0.95
N LEU A 58 -12.46 -5.44 1.96
CA LEU A 58 -13.28 -4.24 1.82
C LEU A 58 -12.44 -3.04 1.33
N ILE A 59 -11.28 -2.82 1.94
CA ILE A 59 -10.36 -1.73 1.55
C ILE A 59 -9.88 -1.89 0.11
N ALA A 60 -9.49 -3.11 -0.27
CA ALA A 60 -8.89 -3.38 -1.57
C ALA A 60 -9.90 -3.51 -2.72
N GLY A 61 -11.16 -3.80 -2.41
CA GLY A 61 -12.17 -4.19 -3.40
C GLY A 61 -11.83 -5.50 -4.14
N GLN A 62 -10.92 -6.30 -3.58
CA GLN A 62 -10.47 -7.58 -4.10
C GLN A 62 -10.24 -8.55 -2.94
N GLN A 63 -10.61 -9.80 -3.11
CA GLN A 63 -10.44 -10.81 -2.05
C GLN A 63 -8.98 -10.94 -1.62
N ALA A 64 -8.74 -10.72 -0.33
CA ALA A 64 -7.42 -10.87 0.27
C ALA A 64 -7.11 -12.35 0.55
N ILE A 65 -5.83 -12.68 0.57
CA ILE A 65 -5.32 -14.03 0.85
C ILE A 65 -4.78 -14.06 2.28
N ILE A 66 -5.14 -15.08 3.05
CA ILE A 66 -4.57 -15.31 4.39
C ILE A 66 -3.12 -15.74 4.22
N THR A 67 -2.22 -15.07 4.92
CA THR A 67 -0.81 -15.45 5.01
C THR A 67 -0.60 -16.38 6.19
N ARG A 68 0.11 -17.49 5.95
CA ARG A 68 0.36 -18.53 6.94
C ARG A 68 1.83 -18.62 7.32
N ALA A 69 2.10 -19.05 8.54
CA ALA A 69 3.46 -19.23 9.02
C ALA A 69 4.15 -20.40 8.28
N LYS A 70 5.36 -20.17 7.80
CA LYS A 70 6.16 -21.18 7.08
C LYS A 70 6.92 -22.13 8.01
N LYS A 71 7.22 -21.71 9.23
CA LYS A 71 7.99 -22.47 10.22
C LYS A 71 7.40 -22.28 11.61
N SER A 72 7.49 -23.31 12.43
CA SER A 72 7.17 -23.23 13.86
C SER A 72 8.27 -22.51 14.62
N ILE A 73 7.91 -21.52 15.44
CA ILE A 73 8.82 -20.78 16.32
C ILE A 73 8.27 -20.81 17.73
N ALA A 74 8.91 -21.58 18.61
CA ALA A 74 8.45 -21.78 19.99
C ALA A 74 8.43 -20.49 20.80
N GLY A 75 9.42 -19.58 20.62
CA GLY A 75 9.51 -18.31 21.33
C GLY A 75 8.31 -17.38 21.07
N PHE A 76 7.68 -17.46 19.91
CA PHE A 76 6.48 -16.70 19.56
C PHE A 76 5.19 -17.51 19.64
N ARG A 77 5.25 -18.75 20.08
CA ARG A 77 4.10 -19.68 20.13
C ARG A 77 3.41 -19.87 18.77
N VAL A 78 4.17 -19.75 17.69
CA VAL A 78 3.69 -19.92 16.32
C VAL A 78 3.96 -21.35 15.88
N ARG A 79 2.92 -21.99 15.31
CA ARG A 79 3.04 -23.29 14.66
C ARG A 79 3.04 -23.12 13.14
N GLU A 80 3.60 -24.08 12.45
CA GLU A 80 3.54 -24.15 11.00
C GLU A 80 2.09 -24.13 10.52
N ASP A 81 1.85 -23.51 9.38
CA ASP A 81 0.52 -23.32 8.75
C ASP A 81 -0.49 -22.48 9.54
N MET A 82 -0.09 -21.85 10.64
CA MET A 82 -0.94 -20.97 11.41
C MET A 82 -1.24 -19.66 10.66
N PRO A 83 -2.49 -19.20 10.60
CA PRO A 83 -2.83 -17.93 9.96
C PRO A 83 -2.23 -16.76 10.74
N MET A 84 -1.44 -15.90 10.08
CA MET A 84 -0.68 -14.83 10.73
C MET A 84 -1.07 -13.42 10.25
N GLY A 85 -1.80 -13.33 9.15
CA GLY A 85 -2.21 -12.06 8.56
C GLY A 85 -2.94 -12.24 7.25
N ALA A 86 -3.15 -11.14 6.56
CA ALA A 86 -3.76 -11.11 5.24
C ALA A 86 -2.96 -10.21 4.30
N LYS A 87 -2.94 -10.55 3.02
CA LYS A 87 -2.33 -9.72 1.97
C LYS A 87 -3.18 -9.68 0.72
N VAL A 88 -3.05 -8.61 -0.03
CA VAL A 88 -3.63 -8.47 -1.36
C VAL A 88 -2.65 -7.77 -2.29
N THR A 89 -2.66 -8.13 -3.57
CA THR A 89 -1.86 -7.48 -4.60
C THR A 89 -2.81 -6.86 -5.62
N LEU A 90 -2.73 -5.55 -5.77
CA LEU A 90 -3.52 -4.78 -6.71
C LEU A 90 -2.73 -4.47 -7.97
N ARG A 91 -3.36 -4.59 -9.15
CA ARG A 91 -2.80 -4.28 -10.46
C ARG A 91 -3.85 -3.62 -11.36
N GLY A 92 -3.41 -2.95 -12.42
CA GLY A 92 -4.29 -2.33 -13.40
C GLY A 92 -5.19 -1.25 -12.81
N SER A 93 -6.45 -1.17 -13.24
CA SER A 93 -7.41 -0.14 -12.83
C SER A 93 -7.61 -0.09 -11.30
N ARG A 94 -7.74 -1.23 -10.65
CA ARG A 94 -7.92 -1.31 -9.18
C ARG A 94 -6.75 -0.72 -8.40
N MET A 95 -5.53 -0.86 -8.92
CA MET A 95 -4.34 -0.26 -8.32
C MET A 95 -4.41 1.28 -8.37
N TYR A 96 -4.81 1.84 -9.50
CA TYR A 96 -4.94 3.29 -9.65
C TYR A 96 -6.08 3.86 -8.82
N GLU A 97 -7.23 3.19 -8.77
CA GLU A 97 -8.35 3.56 -7.91
C GLU A 97 -7.97 3.55 -6.43
N PHE A 98 -7.23 2.52 -6.01
CA PHE A 98 -6.71 2.46 -4.63
C PHE A 98 -5.73 3.59 -4.36
N MET A 99 -4.82 3.90 -5.29
CA MET A 99 -3.85 4.98 -5.12
C MET A 99 -4.56 6.34 -4.97
N ASP A 100 -5.57 6.61 -5.77
CA ASP A 100 -6.37 7.84 -5.67
C ASP A 100 -7.08 7.93 -4.31
N ARG A 101 -7.78 6.89 -3.87
CA ARG A 101 -8.43 6.87 -2.54
C ARG A 101 -7.43 7.03 -1.40
N LEU A 102 -6.26 6.41 -1.52
CA LEU A 102 -5.19 6.51 -0.53
C LEU A 102 -4.74 7.96 -0.35
N THR A 103 -4.46 8.68 -1.44
CA THR A 103 -3.93 10.04 -1.40
C THR A 103 -4.99 11.10 -1.09
N THR A 104 -6.20 10.95 -1.64
CA THR A 104 -7.26 11.96 -1.51
C THR A 104 -8.11 11.79 -0.27
N VAL A 105 -8.33 10.57 0.20
CA VAL A 105 -9.27 10.26 1.29
C VAL A 105 -8.57 9.72 2.53
N ALA A 106 -7.73 8.68 2.39
CA ALA A 106 -7.17 7.99 3.55
C ALA A 106 -6.06 8.81 4.23
N MET A 107 -5.09 9.33 3.49
CA MET A 107 -3.97 10.08 4.07
C MET A 107 -4.40 11.32 4.85
N PRO A 108 -5.32 12.18 4.39
CA PRO A 108 -5.78 13.34 5.16
C PRO A 108 -6.50 12.97 6.46
N ARG A 109 -7.01 11.74 6.58
CA ARG A 109 -7.71 11.24 7.77
C ARG A 109 -6.76 10.66 8.82
N ILE A 110 -5.50 10.44 8.48
CA ILE A 110 -4.50 9.94 9.43
C ILE A 110 -4.28 11.00 10.51
N ARG A 111 -4.36 10.58 11.77
CA ARG A 111 -4.12 11.43 12.94
C ARG A 111 -2.69 11.95 12.93
N ASP A 112 -2.50 13.26 13.16
CA ASP A 112 -1.18 13.91 13.20
C ASP A 112 -0.34 13.69 11.93
N PHE A 113 -0.99 13.61 10.77
CA PHE A 113 -0.31 13.38 9.51
C PHE A 113 0.60 14.56 9.14
N ARG A 114 1.89 14.30 9.01
CA ARG A 114 2.92 15.28 8.61
C ARG A 114 3.57 14.96 7.26
N GLY A 115 2.96 14.10 6.50
CA GLY A 115 3.53 13.56 5.27
C GLY A 115 4.21 12.20 5.46
N VAL A 116 4.46 11.52 4.37
CA VAL A 116 5.18 10.24 4.35
C VAL A 116 6.68 10.47 4.16
N SER A 117 7.50 9.63 4.78
CA SER A 117 8.96 9.78 4.73
C SER A 117 9.49 9.63 3.31
N SER A 118 10.32 10.58 2.88
CA SER A 118 11.01 10.49 1.59
C SER A 118 12.19 9.50 1.59
N LYS A 119 12.53 8.90 2.74
CA LYS A 119 13.65 7.96 2.91
C LYS A 119 13.24 6.48 2.82
N SER A 120 11.94 6.20 2.65
CA SER A 120 11.40 4.83 2.63
C SER A 120 11.43 4.18 1.25
N PHE A 121 12.32 4.60 0.37
CA PHE A 121 12.63 3.95 -0.89
C PHE A 121 13.68 2.86 -0.69
N ASP A 122 13.67 1.83 -1.55
CA ASP A 122 14.57 0.68 -1.47
C ASP A 122 15.87 0.81 -2.29
N GLY A 123 16.10 1.93 -2.95
CA GLY A 123 17.23 2.16 -3.87
C GLY A 123 16.97 1.67 -5.32
N ARG A 124 15.81 1.07 -5.57
CA ARG A 124 15.39 0.54 -6.87
C ARG A 124 14.03 1.07 -7.33
N GLY A 125 13.63 2.23 -6.82
CA GLY A 125 12.38 2.87 -7.19
C GLY A 125 11.11 2.28 -6.59
N ASN A 126 11.19 1.38 -5.61
CA ASN A 126 10.02 0.92 -4.88
C ASN A 126 9.87 1.71 -3.58
N TYR A 127 8.63 1.87 -3.13
CA TYR A 127 8.30 2.64 -1.95
C TYR A 127 7.43 1.85 -0.99
N ALA A 128 7.75 1.90 0.30
CA ALA A 128 6.98 1.20 1.32
C ALA A 128 6.74 2.11 2.53
N PHE A 129 5.52 2.08 3.07
CA PHE A 129 5.18 2.77 4.30
C PHE A 129 4.06 2.03 5.04
N GLY A 130 3.95 2.27 6.35
CA GLY A 130 2.94 1.71 7.22
C GLY A 130 1.93 2.75 7.68
N ILE A 131 0.66 2.37 7.69
CA ILE A 131 -0.44 3.12 8.31
C ILE A 131 -0.75 2.41 9.62
N LYS A 132 -0.79 3.15 10.72
CA LYS A 132 -0.99 2.57 12.07
C LYS A 132 -2.38 2.01 12.26
N GLU A 133 -3.38 2.67 11.71
CA GLU A 133 -4.79 2.38 11.90
C GLU A 133 -5.49 2.24 10.54
N HIS A 134 -6.04 1.08 10.24
CA HIS A 134 -6.76 0.85 8.97
C HIS A 134 -8.12 1.56 8.89
N ILE A 135 -8.60 2.09 10.02
CA ILE A 135 -9.87 2.84 10.15
C ILE A 135 -9.89 4.13 9.31
N VAL A 136 -8.73 4.62 8.87
CA VAL A 136 -8.65 5.80 8.00
C VAL A 136 -9.38 5.62 6.67
N PHE A 137 -9.63 4.39 6.27
CA PHE A 137 -10.40 4.07 5.06
C PHE A 137 -11.91 4.15 5.33
N PRO A 138 -12.68 4.89 4.52
CA PRO A 138 -14.12 5.09 4.73
C PRO A 138 -14.96 3.83 4.55
N GLU A 139 -14.40 2.80 3.91
CA GLU A 139 -15.06 1.51 3.68
C GLU A 139 -15.18 0.68 4.96
N ILE A 140 -14.47 1.07 6.00
CA ILE A 140 -14.45 0.38 7.29
C ILE A 140 -15.38 1.07 8.27
N ASP A 141 -16.37 0.35 8.74
CA ASP A 141 -17.28 0.80 9.80
C ASP A 141 -16.62 0.62 11.17
N PHE A 142 -16.47 1.70 11.93
CA PHE A 142 -15.89 1.69 13.27
C PHE A 142 -16.60 0.74 14.23
N ASP A 143 -17.94 0.64 14.15
CA ASP A 143 -18.74 -0.19 15.03
C ASP A 143 -18.63 -1.69 14.78
N LYS A 144 -18.05 -2.10 13.65
CA LYS A 144 -17.94 -3.51 13.23
C LYS A 144 -16.52 -4.08 13.34
N ILE A 145 -15.58 -3.26 13.81
CA ILE A 145 -14.18 -3.65 13.93
C ILE A 145 -13.94 -4.37 15.25
N ASP A 146 -13.32 -5.53 15.18
CA ASP A 146 -12.88 -6.28 16.37
C ASP A 146 -11.62 -5.70 17.01
N GLU A 147 -10.66 -5.24 16.18
CA GLU A 147 -9.38 -4.64 16.58
C GLU A 147 -8.83 -3.72 15.50
N ASP A 148 -8.02 -2.74 15.93
CA ASP A 148 -7.28 -1.88 15.01
C ASP A 148 -6.05 -2.61 14.46
N TRP A 149 -5.95 -2.66 13.13
CA TRP A 149 -4.83 -3.28 12.45
C TRP A 149 -3.92 -2.24 11.80
N GLY A 150 -2.63 -2.45 11.93
CA GLY A 150 -1.65 -1.76 11.09
C GLY A 150 -1.70 -2.29 9.66
N LEU A 151 -1.64 -1.39 8.70
CA LEU A 151 -1.64 -1.69 7.27
C LEU A 151 -0.30 -1.29 6.66
N ASP A 152 0.41 -2.24 6.09
CA ASP A 152 1.60 -1.98 5.29
C ASP A 152 1.22 -1.82 3.82
N VAL A 153 1.69 -0.75 3.21
CA VAL A 153 1.49 -0.43 1.79
C VAL A 153 2.84 -0.45 1.09
N VAL A 154 2.99 -1.32 0.12
CA VAL A 154 4.20 -1.43 -0.71
C VAL A 154 3.83 -1.10 -2.15
N ILE A 155 4.43 -0.06 -2.69
CA ILE A 155 4.23 0.41 -4.07
C ILE A 155 5.44 0.00 -4.89
N THR A 156 5.22 -0.84 -5.89
CA THR A 156 6.26 -1.25 -6.84
C THR A 156 6.10 -0.46 -8.12
N THR A 157 7.18 0.13 -8.58
CA THR A 157 7.23 0.90 -9.82
C THR A 157 8.21 0.28 -10.82
N THR A 158 8.17 0.73 -12.06
CA THR A 158 9.15 0.36 -13.08
C THR A 158 10.33 1.33 -13.14
N ALA A 159 10.44 2.27 -12.20
CA ALA A 159 11.55 3.21 -12.11
C ALA A 159 12.85 2.48 -11.76
N GLU A 160 13.97 2.92 -12.34
CA GLU A 160 15.29 2.38 -12.03
C GLU A 160 15.93 3.08 -10.83
N THR A 161 15.54 4.34 -10.57
CA THR A 161 16.07 5.17 -9.50
C THR A 161 14.97 5.68 -8.55
N ASP A 162 15.35 5.93 -7.31
CA ASP A 162 14.44 6.50 -6.31
C ASP A 162 13.97 7.92 -6.66
N ALA A 163 14.79 8.69 -7.39
CA ALA A 163 14.45 10.03 -7.83
C ALA A 163 13.27 10.00 -8.83
N GLU A 164 13.33 9.09 -9.81
CA GLU A 164 12.25 8.88 -10.77
C GLU A 164 10.97 8.41 -10.11
N ALA A 165 11.08 7.44 -9.18
CA ALA A 165 9.94 6.94 -8.42
C ALA A 165 9.32 8.04 -7.55
N LYS A 166 10.12 8.89 -6.92
CA LYS A 166 9.65 10.02 -6.12
C LYS A 166 8.91 11.04 -6.97
N SER A 167 9.42 11.37 -8.16
CA SER A 167 8.75 12.23 -9.13
C SER A 167 7.42 11.62 -9.56
N LEU A 168 7.39 10.31 -9.89
CA LEU A 168 6.17 9.58 -10.22
C LEU A 168 5.12 9.69 -9.10
N LEU A 169 5.48 9.40 -7.85
CA LEU A 169 4.55 9.42 -6.72
C LEU A 169 4.07 10.85 -6.38
N ARG A 170 4.89 11.88 -6.61
CA ARG A 170 4.45 13.28 -6.50
C ARG A 170 3.34 13.62 -7.49
N HIS A 171 3.39 13.11 -8.71
CA HIS A 171 2.32 13.31 -9.69
C HIS A 171 1.00 12.63 -9.28
N PHE A 172 1.06 11.61 -8.40
CA PHE A 172 -0.11 11.03 -7.74
C PHE A 172 -0.54 11.80 -6.48
N ASN A 173 -0.04 13.03 -6.29
CA ASN A 173 -0.33 13.86 -5.12
C ASN A 173 0.08 13.23 -3.79
N MET A 174 1.10 12.37 -3.79
CA MET A 174 1.59 11.77 -2.57
C MET A 174 2.31 12.81 -1.70
N PRO A 175 1.84 13.07 -0.47
CA PRO A 175 2.39 14.10 0.39
C PRO A 175 3.66 13.63 1.08
N PHE A 176 4.82 13.94 0.51
CA PHE A 176 6.10 13.68 1.15
C PHE A 176 6.44 14.73 2.19
N SER A 177 6.92 14.31 3.36
CA SER A 177 7.55 15.20 4.33
C SER A 177 8.92 15.64 3.83
N ASN A 178 9.23 16.91 4.04
CA ASN A 178 10.56 17.46 3.73
C ASN A 178 11.62 16.93 4.71
#